data_89cff50b0e767f59896fbf682674af6e
#
_entry.id   89cff50b0e767f59896fbf682674af6e
#
_cell.length_a   1.000
_cell.length_b   1.000
_cell.length_c   1.000
_cell.angle_alpha   90.00
_cell.angle_beta   90.00
_cell.angle_gamma   90.00
#
_symmetry.space_group_name_H-M   'P 1'
#
loop_
_entity.id
_entity.type
_entity.pdbx_description
1 polymer ?
#
loop_
_entity_poly.entity_id
_entity_poly.type
_entity_poly.pdbx_seq_one_letter_code
_entity_poly.pdbx_strand_id
1 'polypeptide(L)'
;MNKSTISKESIKGITALLVHVANIDETYTDKEKKIIKDFIASFSYSDSDVEEVLKEAEQLESDSIQLLSFTNLVKKESLKLKTEVMEHLWKIIISDKSVDQYESSLMRRICGLIYFPDKLSGEIKLKILNQ
;
A
#
# COMPACT_ATOMS: atom_id res chain seq x y z
N MET A 1 17.07 -5.64 10.50
CA MET A 1 16.83 -6.02 9.33
C MET A 1 16.67 -5.01 8.34
N ASN A 2 16.93 -5.35 7.27
CA ASN A 2 17.19 -4.36 6.40
C ASN A 2 16.27 -4.39 5.24
N LYS A 3 15.42 -3.41 5.18
CA LYS A 3 14.52 -3.26 4.07
C LYS A 3 15.26 -2.98 2.77
N SER A 4 16.52 -2.61 2.86
CA SER A 4 17.31 -2.30 1.66
C SER A 4 17.59 -3.55 0.82
N THR A 5 17.24 -4.74 1.31
CA THR A 5 17.39 -5.95 0.50
C THR A 5 16.31 -6.08 -0.58
N ILE A 6 15.20 -5.31 -0.47
CA ILE A 6 14.17 -5.36 -1.49
C ILE A 6 14.56 -4.43 -2.64
N SER A 7 14.33 -4.87 -3.87
CA SER A 7 14.75 -4.09 -5.04
C SER A 7 13.87 -2.85 -5.22
N LYS A 8 14.45 -1.83 -5.84
CA LYS A 8 13.71 -0.60 -6.13
C LYS A 8 12.52 -0.88 -7.05
N GLU A 9 12.69 -1.82 -7.99
CA GLU A 9 11.60 -2.19 -8.88
C GLU A 9 10.43 -2.81 -8.12
N SER A 10 10.73 -3.67 -7.13
CA SER A 10 9.68 -4.23 -6.30
C SER A 10 8.97 -3.16 -5.48
N ILE A 11 9.71 -2.21 -4.96
CA ILE A 11 9.12 -1.12 -4.19
C ILE A 11 8.19 -0.29 -5.06
N LYS A 12 8.58 0.00 -6.30
CA LYS A 12 7.71 0.73 -7.22
C LYS A 12 6.40 0.00 -7.46
N GLY A 13 6.47 -1.31 -7.69
CA GLY A 13 5.26 -2.11 -7.92
C GLY A 13 4.37 -2.19 -6.70
N ILE A 14 4.97 -2.34 -5.53
CA ILE A 14 4.21 -2.38 -4.27
C ILE A 14 3.59 -1.01 -4.01
N THR A 15 4.33 0.07 -4.29
CA THR A 15 3.80 1.42 -4.16
C THR A 15 2.63 1.63 -5.12
N ALA A 16 2.71 1.05 -6.32
CA ALA A 16 1.60 1.13 -7.27
C ALA A 16 0.32 0.51 -6.70
N LEU A 17 0.44 -0.53 -5.87
CA LEU A 17 -0.73 -1.09 -5.19
C LEU A 17 -1.35 -0.06 -4.25
N LEU A 18 -0.52 0.68 -3.51
CA LEU A 18 -1.03 1.73 -2.63
C LEU A 18 -1.73 2.83 -3.44
N VAL A 19 -1.14 3.23 -4.56
CA VAL A 19 -1.75 4.22 -5.44
C VAL A 19 -3.08 3.71 -5.99
N HIS A 20 -3.12 2.44 -6.37
CA HIS A 20 -4.34 1.83 -6.91
C HIS A 20 -5.49 1.91 -5.91
N VAL A 21 -5.22 1.57 -4.65
CA VAL A 21 -6.25 1.63 -3.62
C VAL A 21 -6.68 3.08 -3.37
N ALA A 22 -5.73 4.01 -3.35
CA ALA A 22 -6.04 5.42 -3.15
C ALA A 22 -6.89 5.99 -4.28
N ASN A 23 -6.76 5.43 -5.48
CA ASN A 23 -7.41 5.94 -6.67
C ASN A 23 -8.77 5.32 -6.95
N ILE A 24 -9.21 4.39 -6.11
CA ILE A 24 -10.42 3.61 -6.40
C ILE A 24 -11.68 4.48 -6.48
N ASP A 25 -11.79 5.48 -5.61
CA ASP A 25 -12.95 6.37 -5.62
C ASP A 25 -12.69 7.61 -6.45
N GLU A 26 -11.62 7.62 -7.23
CA GLU A 26 -11.22 8.71 -8.12
C GLU A 26 -10.89 10.01 -7.37
N THR A 27 -10.63 9.91 -6.07
CA THR A 27 -10.19 11.07 -5.28
C THR A 27 -8.84 10.77 -4.65
N TYR A 28 -7.79 10.94 -5.40
CA TYR A 28 -6.44 10.71 -4.93
C TYR A 28 -5.95 12.00 -4.26
N THR A 29 -6.07 12.06 -2.95
CA THR A 29 -5.85 13.29 -2.18
C THR A 29 -4.38 13.47 -1.79
N ASP A 30 -4.03 14.71 -1.40
CA ASP A 30 -2.69 14.99 -0.90
C ASP A 30 -2.41 14.22 0.39
N LYS A 31 -3.42 14.00 1.21
CA LYS A 31 -3.29 13.23 2.44
C LYS A 31 -2.90 11.78 2.13
N GLU A 32 -3.54 11.20 1.12
CA GLU A 32 -3.21 9.85 0.68
C GLU A 32 -1.81 9.80 0.09
N LYS A 33 -1.43 10.81 -0.68
CA LYS A 33 -0.07 10.87 -1.22
C LYS A 33 0.98 10.91 -0.12
N LYS A 34 0.69 11.65 0.96
CA LYS A 34 1.63 11.72 2.07
C LYS A 34 1.82 10.35 2.73
N ILE A 35 0.73 9.61 2.90
CA ILE A 35 0.80 8.28 3.47
C ILE A 35 1.68 7.39 2.60
N ILE A 36 1.51 7.47 1.29
CA ILE A 36 2.30 6.67 0.36
C ILE A 36 3.76 7.08 0.40
N LYS A 37 4.05 8.38 0.45
CA LYS A 37 5.41 8.85 0.55
C LYS A 37 6.09 8.37 1.84
N ASP A 38 5.34 8.33 2.93
CA ASP A 38 5.86 7.81 4.19
C ASP A 38 6.27 6.34 4.06
N PHE A 39 5.47 5.57 3.33
CA PHE A 39 5.82 4.18 3.07
C PHE A 39 7.14 4.07 2.31
N ILE A 40 7.29 4.85 1.24
CA ILE A 40 8.52 4.81 0.43
C ILE A 40 9.71 5.26 1.27
N ALA A 41 9.54 6.32 2.06
CA ALA A 41 10.62 6.88 2.87
C ALA A 41 11.12 5.89 3.91
N SER A 42 10.27 4.94 4.33
CA SER A 42 10.67 3.96 5.33
C SER A 42 11.78 3.04 4.83
N PHE A 43 12.08 3.05 3.54
CA PHE A 43 13.18 2.27 2.95
C PHE A 43 14.48 3.04 2.87
N SER A 44 14.58 4.15 3.61
CA SER A 44 15.79 4.97 3.72
C SER A 44 16.17 5.69 2.43
N TYR A 45 15.18 6.02 1.61
CA TYR A 45 15.38 6.79 0.41
C TYR A 45 15.42 8.29 0.72
N SER A 46 16.21 9.04 -0.04
CA SER A 46 16.22 10.49 0.02
C SER A 46 14.90 11.07 -0.47
N ASP A 47 14.64 12.35 -0.17
CA ASP A 47 13.41 12.99 -0.61
C ASP A 47 13.26 12.95 -2.12
N SER A 48 14.35 13.15 -2.86
CA SER A 48 14.25 13.11 -4.32
C SER A 48 13.94 11.70 -4.83
N ASP A 49 14.48 10.67 -4.16
CA ASP A 49 14.17 9.28 -4.51
C ASP A 49 12.72 8.94 -4.21
N VAL A 50 12.19 9.45 -3.09
CA VAL A 50 10.79 9.24 -2.75
C VAL A 50 9.88 9.80 -3.84
N GLU A 51 10.16 11.02 -4.30
CA GLU A 51 9.36 11.64 -5.35
C GLU A 51 9.47 10.85 -6.66
N GLU A 52 10.64 10.36 -6.98
CA GLU A 52 10.85 9.59 -8.19
C GLU A 52 10.09 8.26 -8.14
N VAL A 53 10.20 7.55 -7.02
CA VAL A 53 9.50 6.26 -6.86
C VAL A 53 8.00 6.47 -6.93
N LEU A 54 7.48 7.50 -6.27
CA LEU A 54 6.05 7.78 -6.31
C LEU A 54 5.59 8.05 -7.72
N LYS A 55 6.31 8.91 -8.44
CA LYS A 55 5.93 9.26 -9.80
C LYS A 55 5.91 8.05 -10.71
N GLU A 56 6.93 7.19 -10.59
CA GLU A 56 7.00 5.98 -11.41
C GLU A 56 5.93 4.96 -11.01
N ALA A 57 5.60 4.89 -9.71
CA ALA A 57 4.52 4.02 -9.25
C ALA A 57 3.16 4.50 -9.76
N GLU A 58 2.95 5.82 -9.78
CA GLU A 58 1.73 6.38 -10.34
C GLU A 58 1.59 6.04 -11.82
N GLN A 59 2.71 6.06 -12.54
CA GLN A 59 2.71 5.70 -13.95
C GLN A 59 2.41 4.22 -14.14
N LEU A 60 3.00 3.35 -13.32
CA LEU A 60 2.72 1.92 -13.36
C LEU A 60 1.24 1.63 -13.12
N GLU A 61 0.66 2.29 -12.13
CA GLU A 61 -0.75 2.09 -11.80
C GLU A 61 -1.64 2.57 -12.95
N SER A 62 -1.26 3.69 -13.56
CA SER A 62 -2.00 4.24 -14.69
C SER A 62 -1.96 3.31 -15.90
N ASP A 63 -0.82 2.64 -16.11
CA ASP A 63 -0.63 1.77 -17.26
C ASP A 63 -1.19 0.36 -17.07
N SER A 64 -1.48 -0.01 -15.84
CA SER A 64 -1.94 -1.36 -15.53
C SER A 64 -3.13 -1.32 -14.59
N ILE A 65 -4.20 -2.01 -14.96
CA ILE A 65 -5.37 -2.07 -14.12
C ILE A 65 -5.48 -3.41 -13.40
N GLN A 66 -4.44 -4.24 -13.48
CA GLN A 66 -4.50 -5.58 -12.90
C GLN A 66 -3.93 -5.60 -11.50
N LEU A 67 -4.83 -5.67 -10.53
CA LEU A 67 -4.49 -5.77 -9.13
C LEU A 67 -3.47 -6.90 -8.86
N LEU A 68 -3.63 -8.01 -9.56
CA LEU A 68 -2.82 -9.19 -9.35
C LEU A 68 -1.34 -8.94 -9.63
N SER A 69 -1.04 -8.09 -10.61
CA SER A 69 0.35 -7.75 -10.91
C SER A 69 1.05 -7.15 -9.71
N PHE A 70 0.34 -6.30 -8.96
CA PHE A 70 0.92 -5.63 -7.81
C PHE A 70 0.94 -6.52 -6.58
N THR A 71 -0.14 -7.26 -6.33
CA THR A 71 -0.19 -8.12 -5.16
C THR A 71 0.80 -9.28 -5.25
N ASN A 72 1.13 -9.74 -6.45
CA ASN A 72 2.13 -10.80 -6.60
C ASN A 72 3.49 -10.38 -6.09
N LEU A 73 3.81 -9.09 -6.14
CA LEU A 73 5.07 -8.60 -5.61
C LEU A 73 5.07 -8.64 -4.08
N VAL A 74 3.94 -8.34 -3.45
CA VAL A 74 3.83 -8.38 -1.99
C VAL A 74 3.78 -9.81 -1.48
N LYS A 75 3.12 -10.69 -2.24
CA LYS A 75 2.87 -12.07 -1.83
C LYS A 75 4.14 -12.81 -1.42
N LYS A 76 5.24 -12.55 -2.08
CA LYS A 76 6.49 -13.26 -1.84
C LYS A 76 7.40 -12.58 -0.82
N GLU A 77 6.94 -11.48 -0.22
CA GLU A 77 7.75 -10.76 0.75
C GLU A 77 7.52 -11.29 2.17
N SER A 78 8.33 -10.82 3.10
CA SER A 78 8.23 -11.24 4.50
C SER A 78 6.94 -10.77 5.14
N LEU A 79 6.55 -11.44 6.23
CA LEU A 79 5.39 -11.01 7.00
C LEU A 79 5.56 -9.58 7.49
N LYS A 80 6.78 -9.20 7.85
CA LYS A 80 7.04 -7.84 8.31
C LYS A 80 6.71 -6.81 7.23
N LEU A 81 7.15 -7.05 6.00
CA LEU A 81 6.85 -6.11 4.92
C LEU A 81 5.36 -6.14 4.58
N LYS A 82 4.74 -7.30 4.56
CA LYS A 82 3.30 -7.41 4.33
C LYS A 82 2.54 -6.59 5.37
N THR A 83 2.97 -6.64 6.62
CA THR A 83 2.34 -5.88 7.69
C THR A 83 2.44 -4.38 7.42
N GLU A 84 3.59 -3.91 6.99
CA GLU A 84 3.78 -2.49 6.67
C GLU A 84 2.91 -2.06 5.50
N VAL A 85 2.81 -2.91 4.49
CA VAL A 85 1.94 -2.62 3.35
C VAL A 85 0.48 -2.52 3.82
N MET A 86 0.04 -3.48 4.63
CA MET A 86 -1.33 -3.48 5.12
C MET A 86 -1.63 -2.27 6.00
N GLU A 87 -0.66 -1.87 6.83
CA GLU A 87 -0.83 -0.67 7.66
C GLU A 87 -1.07 0.56 6.79
N HIS A 88 -0.28 0.72 5.75
CA HIS A 88 -0.43 1.89 4.89
C HIS A 88 -1.70 1.83 4.05
N LEU A 89 -2.10 0.63 3.61
CA LEU A 89 -3.37 0.48 2.91
C LEU A 89 -4.54 0.90 3.80
N TRP A 90 -4.55 0.46 5.07
CA TRP A 90 -5.62 0.85 5.99
C TRP A 90 -5.57 2.35 6.28
N LYS A 91 -4.37 2.94 6.40
CA LYS A 91 -4.26 4.38 6.60
C LYS A 91 -4.87 5.15 5.44
N ILE A 92 -4.63 4.68 4.21
CA ILE A 92 -5.21 5.32 3.03
C ILE A 92 -6.72 5.24 3.06
N ILE A 93 -7.26 4.05 3.31
CA ILE A 93 -8.70 3.83 3.31
C ILE A 93 -9.38 4.64 4.41
N ILE A 94 -8.77 4.69 5.59
CA ILE A 94 -9.35 5.36 6.76
C ILE A 94 -9.12 6.86 6.72
N SER A 95 -8.27 7.35 5.81
CA SER A 95 -7.90 8.77 5.77
C SER A 95 -9.10 9.70 5.59
N ASP A 96 -10.20 9.22 4.98
CA ASP A 96 -11.41 10.00 4.84
C ASP A 96 -12.42 9.71 5.95
N LYS A 97 -12.00 8.94 6.96
CA LYS A 97 -12.77 8.63 8.16
C LYS A 97 -14.00 7.78 7.93
N SER A 98 -14.11 7.14 6.77
CA SER A 98 -15.19 6.20 6.53
C SER A 98 -14.64 5.00 5.79
N VAL A 99 -15.16 3.83 6.13
CA VAL A 99 -14.78 2.59 5.45
C VAL A 99 -16.07 1.97 4.94
N ASP A 100 -16.24 1.97 3.63
CA ASP A 100 -17.46 1.37 3.08
C ASP A 100 -17.27 -0.12 2.85
N GLN A 101 -18.36 -0.76 2.43
CA GLN A 101 -18.37 -2.20 2.26
C GLN A 101 -17.45 -2.64 1.10
N TYR A 102 -17.37 -1.83 0.08
CA TYR A 102 -16.50 -2.14 -1.06
C TYR A 102 -15.04 -2.15 -0.62
N GLU A 103 -14.64 -1.16 0.17
CA GLU A 103 -13.27 -1.07 0.66
C GLU A 103 -12.93 -2.24 1.59
N SER A 104 -13.87 -2.62 2.46
CA SER A 104 -13.68 -3.77 3.34
C SER A 104 -13.50 -5.05 2.53
N SER A 105 -14.31 -5.22 1.49
CA SER A 105 -14.22 -6.40 0.62
C SER A 105 -12.90 -6.41 -0.13
N LEU A 106 -12.46 -5.24 -0.60
CA LEU A 106 -11.19 -5.13 -1.31
C LEU A 106 -10.03 -5.54 -0.40
N MET A 107 -10.03 -5.06 0.84
CA MET A 107 -8.96 -5.39 1.78
C MET A 107 -8.93 -6.88 2.09
N ARG A 108 -10.10 -7.50 2.22
CA ARG A 108 -10.15 -8.95 2.41
C ARG A 108 -9.60 -9.70 1.22
N ARG A 109 -9.92 -9.23 0.02
CA ARG A 109 -9.40 -9.82 -1.21
C ARG A 109 -7.88 -9.68 -1.29
N ILE A 110 -7.35 -8.51 -0.95
CA ILE A 110 -5.90 -8.31 -0.94
C ILE A 110 -5.24 -9.26 0.05
N CYS A 111 -5.81 -9.41 1.25
CA CYS A 111 -5.28 -10.33 2.24
C CYS A 111 -5.15 -11.75 1.68
N GLY A 112 -6.18 -12.21 0.97
CA GLY A 112 -6.14 -13.52 0.35
C GLY A 112 -5.06 -13.63 -0.71
N LEU A 113 -4.92 -12.59 -1.52
CA LEU A 113 -3.95 -12.59 -2.62
C LEU A 113 -2.50 -12.57 -2.15
N ILE A 114 -2.22 -11.94 -1.01
CA ILE A 114 -0.85 -11.85 -0.51
C ILE A 114 -0.58 -12.81 0.65
N TYR A 115 -1.54 -13.66 0.97
CA TYR A 115 -1.43 -14.64 2.07
C TYR A 115 -1.19 -13.96 3.41
N PHE A 116 -1.98 -12.93 3.70
CA PHE A 116 -1.91 -12.21 4.97
C PHE A 116 -3.14 -12.57 5.80
N PRO A 117 -2.98 -12.96 7.09
CA PRO A 117 -4.13 -13.38 7.89
C PRO A 117 -5.14 -12.26 8.11
N ASP A 118 -6.42 -12.57 7.87
CA ASP A 118 -7.49 -11.60 8.08
C ASP A 118 -7.52 -11.07 9.50
N LYS A 119 -7.20 -11.93 10.47
CA LYS A 119 -7.17 -11.52 11.87
C LYS A 119 -6.18 -10.39 12.11
N LEU A 120 -4.98 -10.52 11.54
CA LEU A 120 -3.96 -9.47 11.67
C LEU A 120 -4.40 -8.20 10.97
N SER A 121 -5.04 -8.33 9.82
CA SER A 121 -5.57 -7.16 9.10
C SER A 121 -6.59 -6.42 9.95
N GLY A 122 -7.49 -7.16 10.59
CA GLY A 122 -8.49 -6.55 11.47
C GLY A 122 -7.87 -5.84 12.65
N GLU A 123 -6.81 -6.41 13.23
CA GLU A 123 -6.12 -5.78 14.34
C GLU A 123 -5.45 -4.48 13.91
N ILE A 124 -4.85 -4.47 12.71
CA ILE A 124 -4.24 -3.27 12.17
C ILE A 124 -5.29 -2.19 11.96
N LYS A 125 -6.43 -2.56 11.38
CA LYS A 125 -7.52 -1.63 11.16
C LYS A 125 -7.96 -0.95 12.45
N LEU A 126 -8.17 -1.75 13.51
CA LEU A 126 -8.60 -1.21 14.79
C LEU A 126 -7.55 -0.29 15.40
N LYS A 127 -6.28 -0.66 15.28
CA LYS A 127 -5.20 0.17 15.79
C LYS A 127 -5.19 1.54 15.12
N ILE A 128 -5.38 1.57 13.81
CA ILE A 128 -5.36 2.82 13.07
C ILE A 128 -6.59 3.65 13.38
N LEU A 129 -7.77 3.01 13.50
CA LEU A 129 -8.99 3.72 13.84
C LEU A 129 -8.91 4.38 15.22
N ASN A 130 -8.14 3.80 16.14
CA ASN A 130 -8.02 4.31 17.49
C ASN A 130 -6.87 5.29 17.69
N GLN A 131 -6.20 5.68 16.66
CA GLN A 131 -5.12 6.68 16.75
C GLN A 131 -5.66 8.10 16.85
#